data_91be7de23e992cd67d0eb8d1318f9b67
#
_entry.id   91be7de23e992cd67d0eb8d1318f9b67
#
_cell.length_a   1.000
_cell.length_b   1.000
_cell.length_c   1.000
_cell.angle_alpha   90.00
_cell.angle_beta   90.00
_cell.angle_gamma   90.00
#
_symmetry.space_group_name_H-M   'P 1'
#
loop_
_entity.id
_entity.type
_entity.pdbx_description
1 polymer ?
#
loop_
_entity_poly.entity_id
_entity_poly.type
_entity_poly.pdbx_seq_one_letter_code
_entity_poly.pdbx_strand_id
1 'polypeptide(L)'
;MRTPPLRHPRGATLLVVVLLVTILLTLVGSLMMYAGGERVRAVAAGRASQRQSCAESGLQLARSFYGRNYANWNTYLSTPGTYDPVRSSFNPTPADPTSPALQAARPELFADVDGDGKLDVFLYIRDNEDEFLPLAPNWRRDNDQVTVVGAVCISQTLRPRRSDGSQDPTTLALEGLLSYNGGGDRNCAQGTSGDGSANCN
;
A
#
# COMPACT_ATOMS: atom_id res chain seq x y z
N MET A 1 72.54 -49.89 -0.59
CA MET A 1 71.47 -49.05 -0.02
C MET A 1 70.16 -49.39 -0.72
N ARG A 2 69.19 -50.01 -0.03
CA ARG A 2 67.87 -50.34 -0.60
C ARG A 2 66.88 -49.27 -0.14
N THR A 3 66.35 -48.50 -1.08
CA THR A 3 65.27 -47.55 -0.82
C THR A 3 64.01 -48.31 -0.44
N PRO A 4 63.30 -47.91 0.66
CA PRO A 4 62.02 -48.54 1.05
C PRO A 4 60.95 -48.22 0.03
N PRO A 5 60.05 -49.18 -0.28
CA PRO A 5 58.98 -48.94 -1.20
C PRO A 5 57.98 -47.93 -0.59
N LEU A 6 57.67 -46.85 -1.28
CA LEU A 6 56.64 -45.86 -0.95
C LEU A 6 55.28 -46.61 -0.92
N ARG A 7 54.75 -46.89 0.25
CA ARG A 7 53.38 -47.37 0.44
C ARG A 7 52.44 -46.22 -0.01
N HIS A 8 51.82 -46.38 -1.15
CA HIS A 8 50.77 -45.46 -1.60
C HIS A 8 49.59 -45.57 -0.64
N PRO A 9 49.18 -44.46 0.00
CA PRO A 9 48.07 -44.46 0.94
C PRO A 9 46.75 -44.53 0.16
N ARG A 10 46.31 -45.69 -0.26
CA ARG A 10 45.04 -45.94 -0.96
C ARG A 10 43.81 -45.44 -0.17
N GLY A 11 43.93 -45.22 1.16
CA GLY A 11 42.87 -44.68 2.00
C GLY A 11 42.76 -43.15 1.98
N ALA A 12 43.83 -42.40 1.70
CA ALA A 12 43.83 -40.93 1.72
C ALA A 12 43.00 -40.33 0.56
N THR A 13 43.02 -40.97 -0.61
CA THR A 13 42.25 -40.52 -1.78
C THR A 13 40.74 -40.58 -1.55
N LEU A 14 40.27 -41.66 -0.89
CA LEU A 14 38.85 -41.82 -0.58
C LEU A 14 38.37 -40.74 0.41
N LEU A 15 39.21 -40.44 1.42
CA LEU A 15 38.91 -39.42 2.41
C LEU A 15 38.81 -38.01 1.78
N VAL A 16 39.72 -37.69 0.85
CA VAL A 16 39.72 -36.40 0.11
C VAL A 16 38.47 -36.31 -0.77
N VAL A 17 38.08 -37.39 -1.46
CA VAL A 17 36.88 -37.40 -2.30
C VAL A 17 35.61 -37.16 -1.48
N VAL A 18 35.47 -37.88 -0.32
CA VAL A 18 34.31 -37.69 0.57
C VAL A 18 34.25 -36.27 1.11
N LEU A 19 35.38 -35.69 1.48
CA LEU A 19 35.45 -34.30 1.98
C LEU A 19 35.08 -33.30 0.89
N LEU A 20 35.53 -33.47 -0.34
CA LEU A 20 35.12 -32.62 -1.46
C LEU A 20 33.64 -32.71 -1.77
N VAL A 21 33.07 -33.92 -1.76
CA VAL A 21 31.65 -34.12 -2.00
C VAL A 21 30.81 -33.48 -0.90
N THR A 22 31.19 -33.58 0.37
CA THR A 22 30.46 -32.93 1.47
C THR A 22 30.54 -31.41 1.38
N ILE A 23 31.69 -30.84 1.02
CA ILE A 23 31.81 -29.39 0.80
C ILE A 23 30.91 -28.93 -0.37
N LEU A 24 30.93 -29.67 -1.49
CA LEU A 24 30.06 -29.32 -2.63
C LEU A 24 28.58 -29.40 -2.29
N LEU A 25 28.16 -30.44 -1.56
CA LEU A 25 26.76 -30.57 -1.14
C LEU A 25 26.33 -29.44 -0.20
N THR A 26 27.19 -29.03 0.74
CA THR A 26 26.88 -27.88 1.62
C THR A 26 26.81 -26.56 0.87
N LEU A 27 27.68 -26.33 -0.11
CA LEU A 27 27.64 -25.17 -0.97
C LEU A 27 26.37 -25.11 -1.82
N VAL A 28 25.99 -26.21 -2.44
CA VAL A 28 24.76 -26.31 -3.24
C VAL A 28 23.53 -26.09 -2.35
N GLY A 29 23.49 -26.69 -1.16
CA GLY A 29 22.41 -26.50 -0.20
C GLY A 29 22.25 -25.05 0.24
N SER A 30 23.36 -24.38 0.55
CA SER A 30 23.33 -22.96 0.94
C SER A 30 22.91 -22.05 -0.21
N LEU A 31 23.33 -22.32 -1.44
CA LEU A 31 22.89 -21.57 -2.62
C LEU A 31 21.40 -21.75 -2.91
N MET A 32 20.86 -22.96 -2.73
CA MET A 32 19.42 -23.20 -2.89
C MET A 32 18.59 -22.45 -1.85
N MET A 33 19.02 -22.43 -0.58
CA MET A 33 18.36 -21.66 0.47
C MET A 33 18.41 -20.16 0.19
N TYR A 34 19.56 -19.65 -0.25
CA TYR A 34 19.70 -18.24 -0.63
C TYR A 34 18.78 -17.86 -1.80
N ALA A 35 18.82 -18.64 -2.89
CA ALA A 35 17.98 -18.39 -4.06
C ALA A 35 16.47 -18.48 -3.73
N GLY A 36 16.07 -19.39 -2.83
CA GLY A 36 14.70 -19.46 -2.33
C GLY A 36 14.27 -18.22 -1.57
N GLY A 37 15.15 -17.72 -0.70
CA GLY A 37 14.92 -16.46 0.05
C GLY A 37 14.77 -15.23 -0.86
N GLU A 38 15.62 -15.12 -1.87
CA GLU A 38 15.56 -14.02 -2.84
C GLU A 38 14.27 -14.02 -3.67
N ARG A 39 13.78 -15.19 -4.07
CA ARG A 39 12.49 -15.29 -4.77
C ARG A 39 11.31 -14.80 -3.91
N VAL A 40 11.28 -15.17 -2.64
CA VAL A 40 10.21 -14.69 -1.72
C VAL A 40 10.26 -13.19 -1.56
N ARG A 41 11.45 -12.62 -1.40
CA ARG A 41 11.65 -11.16 -1.30
C ARG A 41 11.24 -10.44 -2.60
N ALA A 42 11.61 -10.97 -3.75
CA ALA A 42 11.26 -10.38 -5.04
C ALA A 42 9.74 -10.37 -5.27
N VAL A 43 9.04 -11.46 -4.92
CA VAL A 43 7.57 -11.52 -5.00
C VAL A 43 6.92 -10.54 -4.02
N ALA A 44 7.43 -10.43 -2.80
CA ALA A 44 6.91 -9.48 -1.81
C ALA A 44 7.10 -8.02 -2.27
N ALA A 45 8.30 -7.70 -2.79
CA ALA A 45 8.59 -6.37 -3.34
C ALA A 45 7.70 -6.04 -4.55
N GLY A 46 7.49 -6.99 -5.45
CA GLY A 46 6.59 -6.82 -6.60
C GLY A 46 5.14 -6.53 -6.17
N ARG A 47 4.62 -7.26 -5.17
CA ARG A 47 3.28 -6.99 -4.63
C ARG A 47 3.19 -5.63 -3.92
N ALA A 48 4.23 -5.23 -3.19
CA ALA A 48 4.27 -3.92 -2.55
C ALA A 48 4.20 -2.79 -3.59
N SER A 49 4.98 -2.90 -4.67
CA SER A 49 4.95 -1.94 -5.79
C SER A 49 3.58 -1.89 -6.48
N GLN A 50 2.95 -3.03 -6.72
CA GLN A 50 1.60 -3.08 -7.31
C GLN A 50 0.55 -2.44 -6.40
N ARG A 51 0.63 -2.66 -5.07
CA ARG A 51 -0.26 -2.02 -4.10
C ARG A 51 -0.09 -0.51 -4.08
N GLN A 52 1.15 -0.03 -4.16
CA GLN A 52 1.43 1.40 -4.25
C GLN A 52 0.82 1.98 -5.52
N SER A 53 1.06 1.38 -6.66
CA SER A 53 0.48 1.82 -7.95
C SER A 53 -1.06 1.81 -7.92
N CYS A 54 -1.68 0.80 -7.32
CA CYS A 54 -3.12 0.74 -7.10
C CYS A 54 -3.62 1.94 -6.27
N ALA A 55 -2.97 2.23 -5.15
CA ALA A 55 -3.36 3.34 -4.28
C ALA A 55 -3.09 4.72 -4.93
N GLU A 56 -2.01 4.86 -5.69
CA GLU A 56 -1.71 6.09 -6.47
C GLU A 56 -2.76 6.34 -7.55
N SER A 57 -3.15 5.31 -8.29
CA SER A 57 -4.23 5.40 -9.28
C SER A 57 -5.56 5.79 -8.61
N GLY A 58 -5.85 5.17 -7.47
CA GLY A 58 -7.00 5.52 -6.65
C GLY A 58 -6.97 6.97 -6.17
N LEU A 59 -5.82 7.47 -5.73
CA LEU A 59 -5.69 8.87 -5.30
C LEU A 59 -5.96 9.86 -6.44
N GLN A 60 -5.54 9.55 -7.66
CA GLN A 60 -5.87 10.39 -8.83
C GLN A 60 -7.37 10.38 -9.12
N LEU A 61 -8.02 9.22 -8.99
CA LEU A 61 -9.48 9.11 -9.10
C LEU A 61 -10.18 9.90 -7.99
N ALA A 62 -9.71 9.81 -6.73
CA ALA A 62 -10.26 10.56 -5.61
C ALA A 62 -10.18 12.08 -5.85
N ARG A 63 -9.02 12.57 -6.28
CA ARG A 63 -8.85 14.00 -6.64
C ARG A 63 -9.81 14.43 -7.72
N SER A 64 -9.95 13.64 -8.78
CA SER A 64 -10.87 13.93 -9.88
C SER A 64 -12.33 13.89 -9.44
N PHE A 65 -12.71 12.90 -8.63
CA PHE A 65 -14.08 12.72 -8.14
C PHE A 65 -14.48 13.85 -7.20
N TYR A 66 -13.72 14.08 -6.13
CA TYR A 66 -14.03 15.09 -5.13
C TYR A 66 -13.81 16.52 -5.65
N GLY A 67 -12.84 16.75 -6.52
CA GLY A 67 -12.63 18.04 -7.16
C GLY A 67 -13.82 18.50 -7.99
N ARG A 68 -14.42 17.57 -8.75
CA ARG A 68 -15.65 17.88 -9.52
C ARG A 68 -16.90 18.01 -8.65
N ASN A 69 -16.89 17.42 -7.47
CA ASN A 69 -18.03 17.40 -6.54
C ASN A 69 -17.82 18.32 -5.34
N TYR A 70 -17.06 19.40 -5.49
CA TYR A 70 -16.75 20.37 -4.43
C TYR A 70 -17.98 20.81 -3.63
N ALA A 71 -19.07 21.18 -4.30
CA ALA A 71 -20.29 21.66 -3.64
C ALA A 71 -20.91 20.62 -2.67
N ASN A 72 -20.51 19.37 -2.74
CA ASN A 72 -21.01 18.26 -1.94
C ASN A 72 -20.02 17.77 -0.87
N TRP A 73 -18.87 18.43 -0.66
CA TRP A 73 -17.86 17.98 0.31
C TRP A 73 -18.45 17.79 1.70
N ASN A 74 -19.17 18.78 2.23
CA ASN A 74 -19.82 18.67 3.54
C ASN A 74 -20.86 17.54 3.61
N THR A 75 -21.50 17.20 2.49
CA THR A 75 -22.40 16.06 2.42
C THR A 75 -21.63 14.75 2.53
N TYR A 76 -20.51 14.61 1.80
CA TYR A 76 -19.66 13.44 1.91
C TYR A 76 -19.06 13.29 3.30
N LEU A 77 -18.53 14.36 3.89
CA LEU A 77 -17.95 14.35 5.24
C LEU A 77 -18.98 13.98 6.32
N SER A 78 -20.24 14.38 6.17
CA SER A 78 -21.30 14.08 7.14
C SER A 78 -21.97 12.74 6.93
N THR A 79 -21.80 12.09 5.76
CA THR A 79 -22.47 10.83 5.42
C THR A 79 -21.61 9.65 5.93
N PRO A 80 -22.17 8.77 6.79
CA PRO A 80 -21.46 7.59 7.26
C PRO A 80 -20.94 6.73 6.10
N GLY A 81 -19.71 6.23 6.26
CA GLY A 81 -19.08 5.34 5.29
C GLY A 81 -18.39 6.03 4.10
N THR A 82 -18.40 7.36 4.02
CA THR A 82 -17.72 8.10 2.95
C THR A 82 -16.42 8.76 3.38
N TYR A 83 -16.18 8.76 4.67
CA TYR A 83 -15.04 9.38 5.30
C TYR A 83 -13.91 8.36 5.61
N ASP A 84 -12.82 8.89 6.11
CA ASP A 84 -11.58 8.20 6.46
C ASP A 84 -11.77 6.79 7.04
N PRO A 85 -11.14 5.76 6.48
CA PRO A 85 -11.12 4.42 7.05
C PRO A 85 -10.23 4.30 8.30
N VAL A 86 -9.45 5.32 8.64
CA VAL A 86 -8.56 5.31 9.80
C VAL A 86 -9.31 5.73 11.06
N ARG A 87 -9.24 4.92 12.10
CA ARG A 87 -9.80 5.29 13.41
C ARG A 87 -8.93 6.30 14.12
N SER A 88 -9.53 7.40 14.55
CA SER A 88 -8.89 8.42 15.35
C SER A 88 -9.83 8.95 16.43
N SER A 89 -9.37 9.87 17.28
CA SER A 89 -10.24 10.59 18.21
C SER A 89 -11.32 11.42 17.50
N PHE A 90 -11.01 11.88 16.29
CA PHE A 90 -11.91 12.65 15.43
C PHE A 90 -12.82 11.76 14.59
N ASN A 91 -12.39 10.57 14.24
CA ASN A 91 -13.16 9.58 13.48
C ASN A 91 -13.34 8.27 14.26
N PRO A 92 -14.27 8.22 15.23
CA PRO A 92 -14.48 7.04 16.08
C PRO A 92 -15.11 5.86 15.32
N THR A 93 -15.74 6.13 14.18
CA THR A 93 -16.44 5.12 13.36
C THR A 93 -15.89 5.14 11.92
N PRO A 94 -14.68 4.60 11.71
CA PRO A 94 -14.07 4.59 10.40
C PRO A 94 -14.88 3.74 9.40
N ALA A 95 -14.82 4.11 8.13
CA ALA A 95 -15.39 3.30 7.06
C ALA A 95 -14.67 1.96 6.95
N ASP A 96 -15.42 0.88 6.70
CA ASP A 96 -14.84 -0.39 6.30
C ASP A 96 -14.87 -0.51 4.77
N PRO A 97 -13.72 -0.29 4.10
CA PRO A 97 -13.65 -0.32 2.64
C PRO A 97 -13.91 -1.71 2.05
N THR A 98 -13.95 -2.74 2.88
CA THR A 98 -14.22 -4.13 2.43
C THR A 98 -15.66 -4.56 2.65
N SER A 99 -16.49 -3.70 3.25
CA SER A 99 -17.88 -3.98 3.55
C SER A 99 -18.73 -4.09 2.28
N PRO A 100 -19.37 -5.24 2.00
CA PRO A 100 -20.30 -5.36 0.88
C PRO A 100 -21.49 -4.40 0.97
N ALA A 101 -21.93 -4.08 2.20
CA ALA A 101 -23.01 -3.12 2.43
C ALA A 101 -22.61 -1.72 2.00
N LEU A 102 -21.37 -1.27 2.30
CA LEU A 102 -20.86 0.01 1.85
C LEU A 102 -20.69 0.04 0.33
N GLN A 103 -20.16 -1.02 -0.27
CA GLN A 103 -19.99 -1.15 -1.71
C GLN A 103 -21.34 -1.06 -2.45
N ALA A 104 -22.37 -1.69 -1.92
CA ALA A 104 -23.72 -1.63 -2.50
C ALA A 104 -24.39 -0.27 -2.31
N ALA A 105 -24.17 0.38 -1.16
CA ALA A 105 -24.79 1.67 -0.83
C ALA A 105 -24.12 2.86 -1.55
N ARG A 106 -22.81 2.77 -1.82
CA ARG A 106 -22.01 3.87 -2.37
C ARG A 106 -21.05 3.37 -3.46
N PRO A 107 -21.57 2.78 -4.55
CA PRO A 107 -20.74 2.22 -5.61
C PRO A 107 -19.82 3.25 -6.28
N GLU A 108 -20.18 4.53 -6.25
CA GLU A 108 -19.39 5.63 -6.83
C GLU A 108 -18.06 5.90 -6.11
N LEU A 109 -17.90 5.38 -4.89
CA LEU A 109 -16.65 5.49 -4.12
C LEU A 109 -15.68 4.33 -4.40
N PHE A 110 -16.07 3.43 -5.26
CA PHE A 110 -15.26 2.25 -5.60
C PHE A 110 -14.93 2.24 -7.07
N ALA A 111 -13.74 1.76 -7.41
CA ALA A 111 -13.34 1.61 -8.80
C ALA A 111 -12.56 0.30 -9.01
N ASP A 112 -12.79 -0.27 -10.18
CA ASP A 112 -11.98 -1.29 -10.81
C ASP A 112 -10.92 -0.57 -11.64
N VAL A 113 -9.65 -0.67 -11.24
CA VAL A 113 -8.55 0.07 -11.88
C VAL A 113 -7.89 -0.73 -12.98
N ASP A 114 -7.89 -2.05 -12.89
CA ASP A 114 -7.25 -2.94 -13.87
C ASP A 114 -8.22 -3.56 -14.88
N GLY A 115 -9.53 -3.38 -14.70
CA GLY A 115 -10.58 -3.83 -15.62
C GLY A 115 -10.90 -5.33 -15.51
N ASP A 116 -10.56 -5.96 -14.38
CA ASP A 116 -10.81 -7.39 -14.15
C ASP A 116 -12.23 -7.69 -13.63
N GLY A 117 -13.06 -6.67 -13.45
CA GLY A 117 -14.43 -6.75 -12.95
C GLY A 117 -14.52 -6.80 -11.41
N LYS A 118 -13.42 -6.60 -10.70
CA LYS A 118 -13.38 -6.52 -9.24
C LYS A 118 -13.02 -5.12 -8.78
N LEU A 119 -13.47 -4.78 -7.58
CA LEU A 119 -13.17 -3.48 -7.00
C LEU A 119 -11.76 -3.50 -6.39
N ASP A 120 -10.91 -2.56 -6.84
CA ASP A 120 -9.52 -2.44 -6.42
C ASP A 120 -9.27 -1.32 -5.44
N VAL A 121 -10.03 -0.23 -5.55
CA VAL A 121 -9.81 0.97 -4.74
C VAL A 121 -11.10 1.47 -4.11
N PHE A 122 -10.97 2.01 -2.92
CA PHE A 122 -12.00 2.77 -2.21
C PHE A 122 -11.52 4.21 -2.06
N LEU A 123 -12.38 5.16 -2.43
CA LEU A 123 -12.14 6.59 -2.37
C LEU A 123 -12.79 7.17 -1.13
N TYR A 124 -12.08 8.05 -0.42
CA TYR A 124 -12.62 8.71 0.77
C TYR A 124 -12.19 10.17 0.86
N ILE A 125 -12.89 10.91 1.69
CA ILE A 125 -12.61 12.29 2.03
C ILE A 125 -12.64 12.47 3.55
N ARG A 126 -11.77 13.30 4.08
CA ARG A 126 -11.80 13.77 5.46
C ARG A 126 -11.43 15.24 5.53
N ASP A 127 -11.82 15.88 6.59
CA ASP A 127 -11.39 17.24 6.88
C ASP A 127 -9.89 17.29 7.21
N ASN A 128 -9.24 18.43 6.95
CA ASN A 128 -7.79 18.61 7.21
C ASN A 128 -7.46 18.93 8.68
N GLU A 129 -8.47 19.08 9.53
CA GLU A 129 -8.36 19.25 10.99
C GLU A 129 -7.53 20.49 11.42
N ASP A 130 -7.48 21.53 10.61
CA ASP A 130 -6.71 22.74 10.86
C ASP A 130 -7.52 23.90 11.46
N GLU A 131 -8.74 23.64 11.89
CA GLU A 131 -9.64 24.62 12.47
C GLU A 131 -9.12 25.14 13.81
N PHE A 132 -8.90 26.46 13.85
CA PHE A 132 -8.42 27.13 15.06
C PHE A 132 -9.55 27.47 16.03
N LEU A 133 -9.25 27.40 17.33
CA LEU A 133 -10.15 27.89 18.38
C LEU A 133 -10.68 29.31 18.03
N PRO A 134 -11.99 29.60 18.27
CA PRO A 134 -12.87 28.91 19.23
C PRO A 134 -13.74 27.78 18.65
N LEU A 135 -13.61 27.44 17.36
CA LEU A 135 -14.40 26.37 16.77
C LEU A 135 -13.79 25.03 17.17
N ALA A 136 -14.62 24.14 17.70
CA ALA A 136 -14.19 22.78 17.97
C ALA A 136 -13.93 22.06 16.63
N PRO A 137 -12.83 21.31 16.49
CA PRO A 137 -12.54 20.55 15.29
C PRO A 137 -13.73 19.65 14.93
N ASN A 138 -14.23 19.79 13.71
CA ASN A 138 -15.37 19.02 13.24
C ASN A 138 -15.03 18.32 11.93
N TRP A 139 -14.42 17.16 12.01
CA TRP A 139 -14.00 16.34 10.89
C TRP A 139 -15.12 15.98 9.88
N ARG A 140 -16.39 16.30 10.21
CA ARG A 140 -17.56 16.11 9.33
C ARG A 140 -17.94 17.36 8.54
N ARG A 141 -17.19 18.42 8.67
CA ARG A 141 -17.51 19.70 8.02
C ARG A 141 -16.25 20.46 7.67
N ASP A 142 -16.07 20.67 6.40
CA ASP A 142 -15.07 21.57 5.86
C ASP A 142 -15.59 23.02 5.93
N ASN A 143 -14.78 23.94 6.39
CA ASN A 143 -15.12 25.37 6.51
C ASN A 143 -14.10 26.29 5.82
N ASP A 144 -12.94 25.80 5.42
CA ASP A 144 -11.86 26.55 4.79
C ASP A 144 -11.64 26.21 3.31
N GLN A 145 -12.43 25.26 2.78
CA GLN A 145 -12.34 24.76 1.41
C GLN A 145 -11.07 23.94 1.13
N VAL A 146 -10.52 23.34 2.18
CA VAL A 146 -9.36 22.45 2.09
C VAL A 146 -9.69 21.11 2.76
N THR A 147 -9.64 20.05 2.00
CA THR A 147 -9.91 18.71 2.50
C THR A 147 -8.76 17.76 2.17
N VAL A 148 -8.68 16.66 2.91
CA VAL A 148 -7.83 15.53 2.57
C VAL A 148 -8.66 14.52 1.81
N VAL A 149 -8.24 14.18 0.62
CA VAL A 149 -8.82 13.10 -0.17
C VAL A 149 -7.85 11.94 -0.20
N GLY A 150 -8.39 10.74 -0.14
CA GLY A 150 -7.56 9.56 -0.10
C GLY A 150 -8.14 8.39 -0.88
N ALA A 151 -7.29 7.41 -1.08
CA ALA A 151 -7.66 6.13 -1.66
C ALA A 151 -7.00 4.98 -0.91
N VAL A 152 -7.75 3.92 -0.74
CA VAL A 152 -7.31 2.65 -0.16
C VAL A 152 -7.30 1.59 -1.24
N CYS A 153 -6.15 0.92 -1.41
CA CYS A 153 -6.11 -0.27 -2.26
C CYS A 153 -6.74 -1.45 -1.52
N ILE A 154 -7.88 -1.90 -2.00
CA ILE A 154 -8.68 -3.01 -1.44
C ILE A 154 -8.55 -4.32 -2.23
N SER A 155 -7.79 -4.33 -3.32
CA SER A 155 -7.61 -5.51 -4.18
C SER A 155 -7.17 -6.72 -3.37
N GLN A 156 -7.98 -7.78 -3.41
CA GLN A 156 -7.73 -9.01 -2.66
C GLN A 156 -6.47 -9.74 -3.14
N THR A 157 -6.14 -9.61 -4.41
CA THR A 157 -4.96 -10.26 -5.02
C THR A 157 -3.66 -9.65 -4.53
N LEU A 158 -3.69 -8.37 -4.15
CA LEU A 158 -2.52 -7.61 -3.70
C LEU A 158 -2.32 -7.61 -2.18
N ARG A 159 -3.28 -8.11 -1.41
CA ARG A 159 -3.16 -8.17 0.06
C ARG A 159 -2.08 -9.16 0.48
N PRO A 160 -1.22 -8.79 1.44
CA PRO A 160 -0.28 -9.73 2.03
C PRO A 160 -1.04 -10.89 2.68
N ARG A 161 -0.51 -12.10 2.56
CA ARG A 161 -1.00 -13.24 3.32
C ARG A 161 -0.17 -13.38 4.59
N ARG A 162 -0.85 -13.59 5.71
CA ARG A 162 -0.22 -13.96 6.98
C ARG A 162 0.29 -15.40 6.92
N SER A 163 1.15 -15.75 7.87
CA SER A 163 1.68 -17.11 8.00
C SER A 163 0.60 -18.18 8.24
N ASP A 164 -0.55 -17.79 8.77
CA ASP A 164 -1.73 -18.64 8.99
C ASP A 164 -2.61 -18.80 7.73
N GLY A 165 -2.20 -18.21 6.60
CA GLY A 165 -2.95 -18.23 5.34
C GLY A 165 -4.05 -17.19 5.24
N SER A 166 -4.37 -16.45 6.31
CA SER A 166 -5.32 -15.35 6.29
C SER A 166 -4.76 -14.14 5.54
N GLN A 167 -5.65 -13.29 5.03
CA GLN A 167 -5.24 -12.03 4.42
C GLN A 167 -4.97 -11.00 5.51
N ASP A 168 -3.87 -10.24 5.35
CA ASP A 168 -3.59 -9.12 6.23
C ASP A 168 -4.65 -8.02 5.98
N PRO A 169 -5.35 -7.54 7.02
CA PRO A 169 -6.30 -6.45 6.90
C PRO A 169 -5.64 -5.10 6.61
N THR A 170 -4.31 -4.99 6.75
CA THR A 170 -3.61 -3.74 6.43
C THR A 170 -3.75 -3.39 4.97
N THR A 171 -4.48 -2.33 4.72
CA THR A 171 -4.65 -1.72 3.41
C THR A 171 -3.68 -0.56 3.26
N LEU A 172 -3.09 -0.41 2.09
CA LEU A 172 -2.30 0.78 1.79
C LEU A 172 -3.25 1.91 1.43
N ALA A 173 -3.25 2.97 2.24
CA ALA A 173 -3.94 4.22 1.95
C ALA A 173 -2.92 5.29 1.53
N LEU A 174 -3.27 6.05 0.51
CA LEU A 174 -2.56 7.27 0.12
C LEU A 174 -3.51 8.46 0.21
N GLU A 175 -2.99 9.57 0.68
CA GLU A 175 -3.74 10.79 0.89
C GLU A 175 -3.10 11.98 0.17
N GLY A 176 -3.90 12.99 -0.11
CA GLY A 176 -3.44 14.26 -0.62
C GLY A 176 -4.42 15.38 -0.29
N LEU A 177 -3.90 16.57 -0.11
CA LEU A 177 -4.73 17.77 0.07
C LEU A 177 -5.41 18.14 -1.24
N LEU A 178 -6.65 18.60 -1.11
CA LEU A 178 -7.46 19.15 -2.18
C LEU A 178 -8.01 20.47 -1.70
N SER A 179 -7.68 21.56 -2.39
CA SER A 179 -8.19 22.90 -2.08
C SER A 179 -9.05 23.43 -3.23
N TYR A 180 -10.13 24.12 -2.87
CA TYR A 180 -11.00 24.78 -3.83
C TYR A 180 -10.87 26.30 -3.73
N ASN A 181 -10.36 26.91 -4.77
CA ASN A 181 -10.11 28.35 -4.82
C ASN A 181 -11.18 29.15 -5.63
N GLY A 182 -12.43 28.72 -5.62
CA GLY A 182 -13.57 29.50 -6.12
C GLY A 182 -13.60 29.86 -7.61
N GLY A 183 -12.67 29.40 -8.43
CA GLY A 183 -12.46 29.88 -9.79
C GLY A 183 -12.01 28.85 -10.82
N GLY A 184 -12.63 27.67 -10.84
CA GLY A 184 -12.37 26.64 -11.86
C GLY A 184 -11.31 25.61 -11.45
N ASP A 185 -11.48 24.40 -11.91
CA ASP A 185 -10.76 23.16 -11.64
C ASP A 185 -9.22 23.25 -11.51
N ARG A 186 -8.73 23.89 -10.45
CA ARG A 186 -7.31 23.89 -10.13
C ARG A 186 -7.03 22.90 -9.00
N ASN A 187 -6.87 21.65 -9.37
CA ASN A 187 -6.39 20.61 -8.47
C ASN A 187 -4.91 20.85 -8.16
N CYS A 188 -4.64 21.59 -7.10
CA CYS A 188 -3.28 21.71 -6.59
C CYS A 188 -2.97 20.53 -5.72
N ALA A 189 -2.31 19.52 -6.28
CA ALA A 189 -1.82 18.39 -5.55
C ALA A 189 -0.52 18.76 -4.82
N GLN A 190 -0.56 18.96 -3.52
CA GLN A 190 0.63 18.99 -2.71
C GLN A 190 1.11 17.57 -2.46
N GLY A 191 2.22 17.19 -3.09
CA GLY A 191 2.88 15.92 -2.80
C GLY A 191 3.47 15.94 -1.39
N THR A 192 3.54 14.80 -0.73
CA THR A 192 4.10 14.57 0.60
C THR A 192 5.62 14.78 0.71
N SER A 193 6.27 15.36 -0.27
CA SER A 193 7.68 15.76 -0.20
C SER A 193 7.78 17.26 0.11
N GLY A 194 8.34 17.56 1.26
CA GLY A 194 8.44 18.83 1.95
C GLY A 194 9.13 20.03 1.27
N ASP A 195 8.89 20.28 0.00
CA ASP A 195 9.30 21.49 -0.69
C ASP A 195 8.03 22.25 -1.14
N GLY A 196 7.67 23.22 -0.28
CA GLY A 196 6.48 24.04 -0.40
C GLY A 196 6.49 25.03 -1.56
N SER A 197 6.42 24.55 -2.78
CA SER A 197 6.16 25.40 -3.94
C SER A 197 5.05 24.76 -4.79
N ALA A 198 3.81 25.06 -4.42
CA ALA A 198 2.66 24.80 -5.24
C ALA A 198 2.59 25.84 -6.34
N ASN A 199 3.17 25.60 -7.49
CA ASN A 199 2.89 26.37 -8.70
C ASN A 199 1.58 25.86 -9.30
N CYS A 200 0.48 26.51 -8.94
CA CYS A 200 -0.78 26.41 -9.67
C CYS A 200 -0.73 27.44 -10.82
N ASN A 201 -0.45 27.03 -12.03
CA ASN A 201 -0.65 27.81 -13.26
C ASN A 201 -1.93 27.34 -13.94
#